data_633238570ac969baf86852ff132def72
#
_entry.id   633238570ac969baf86852ff132def72
#
_cell.length_a   1.000
_cell.length_b   1.000
_cell.length_c   1.000
_cell.angle_alpha   90.00
_cell.angle_beta   90.00
_cell.angle_gamma   90.00
#
_symmetry.space_group_name_H-M   'P 1'
#
loop_
_entity.id
_entity.type
_entity.pdbx_description
1 polymer ?
#
loop_
_entity_poly.entity_id
_entity_poly.type
_entity_poly.pdbx_seq_one_letter_code
_entity_poly.pdbx_strand_id
1 'polypeptide(L)'
;MQKSKIISYKQAVALTKELKSKGKKIIFKSGCYDIFHIGHARSLARIKKDADILIVGVGTDSTLRELKGPDRPIFPEYYRAELISYLEIVDYVVILQEPLKDRIDHEKFLSLVRPDFYSLPPTDKALSVKRQMAKKYGIKIKLKAEIKNWKTGGLISS
;
A
#
# COMPACT_ATOMS: atom_id res chain seq x y z
N MET A 1 -9.29 -18.00 -16.94
CA MET A 1 -8.49 -17.78 -15.72
C MET A 1 -8.43 -16.28 -15.41
N GLN A 2 -8.72 -15.93 -14.19
CA GLN A 2 -8.60 -14.54 -13.77
C GLN A 2 -7.10 -14.16 -13.73
N LYS A 3 -6.74 -13.07 -14.42
CA LYS A 3 -5.35 -12.58 -14.44
C LYS A 3 -4.95 -12.19 -13.02
N SER A 4 -3.78 -12.64 -12.55
CA SER A 4 -3.27 -12.27 -11.22
C SER A 4 -3.22 -10.75 -11.06
N LYS A 5 -3.72 -10.24 -9.94
CA LYS A 5 -3.60 -8.82 -9.56
C LYS A 5 -2.23 -8.49 -8.93
N ILE A 6 -1.46 -9.52 -8.55
CA ILE A 6 -0.10 -9.33 -8.02
C ILE A 6 0.83 -9.12 -9.21
N ILE A 7 1.49 -7.97 -9.24
CA ILE A 7 2.33 -7.54 -10.36
C ILE A 7 3.72 -7.12 -9.90
N SER A 8 4.70 -7.27 -10.78
CA SER A 8 6.06 -6.79 -10.57
C SER A 8 6.17 -5.26 -10.79
N TYR A 9 7.26 -4.65 -10.35
CA TYR A 9 7.57 -3.23 -10.63
C TYR A 9 7.55 -2.93 -12.13
N LYS A 10 8.15 -3.81 -12.94
CA LYS A 10 8.16 -3.67 -14.42
C LYS A 10 6.75 -3.65 -15.01
N GLN A 11 5.90 -4.58 -14.55
CA GLN A 11 4.50 -4.63 -14.98
C GLN A 11 3.72 -3.40 -14.51
N ALA A 12 3.96 -2.93 -13.27
CA ALA A 12 3.33 -1.73 -12.74
C ALA A 12 3.67 -0.47 -13.55
N VAL A 13 4.94 -0.32 -13.98
CA VAL A 13 5.36 0.81 -14.83
C VAL A 13 4.63 0.80 -16.18
N ALA A 14 4.62 -0.34 -16.87
CA ALA A 14 3.96 -0.47 -18.16
C ALA A 14 2.44 -0.20 -18.04
N LEU A 15 1.81 -0.79 -17.04
CA LEU A 15 0.39 -0.64 -16.75
C LEU A 15 0.01 0.81 -16.43
N THR A 16 0.80 1.47 -15.60
CA THR A 16 0.53 2.86 -15.20
C THR A 16 0.60 3.81 -16.40
N LYS A 17 1.58 3.59 -17.28
CA LYS A 17 1.69 4.37 -18.52
C LYS A 17 0.45 4.19 -19.40
N GLU A 18 -0.02 2.97 -19.58
CA GLU A 18 -1.23 2.67 -20.35
C GLU A 18 -2.48 3.30 -19.70
N LEU A 19 -2.68 3.12 -18.40
CA LEU A 19 -3.83 3.66 -17.70
C LEU A 19 -3.89 5.19 -17.73
N LYS A 20 -2.76 5.85 -17.55
CA LYS A 20 -2.67 7.31 -17.64
C LYS A 20 -2.96 7.84 -19.05
N SER A 21 -2.54 7.12 -20.10
CA SER A 21 -2.86 7.48 -21.48
C SER A 21 -4.38 7.41 -21.76
N LYS A 22 -5.11 6.61 -20.98
CA LYS A 22 -6.58 6.48 -21.01
C LYS A 22 -7.28 7.46 -20.03
N GLY A 23 -6.56 8.41 -19.43
CA GLY A 23 -7.10 9.40 -18.48
C GLY A 23 -7.44 8.85 -17.11
N LYS A 24 -7.03 7.60 -16.76
CA LYS A 24 -7.31 7.00 -15.46
C LYS A 24 -6.44 7.60 -14.36
N LYS A 25 -7.07 7.87 -13.21
CA LYS A 25 -6.39 8.33 -12.01
C LYS A 25 -5.98 7.14 -11.14
N ILE A 26 -4.75 7.16 -10.65
CA ILE A 26 -4.14 6.08 -9.88
C ILE A 26 -3.85 6.56 -8.46
N ILE A 27 -4.29 5.79 -7.47
CA ILE A 27 -3.93 5.99 -6.07
C ILE A 27 -3.11 4.81 -5.54
N PHE A 28 -2.08 5.13 -4.79
CA PHE A 28 -1.22 4.15 -4.12
C PHE A 28 -1.43 4.17 -2.61
N LYS A 29 -1.41 3.00 -1.99
CA LYS A 29 -1.40 2.81 -0.54
C LYS A 29 -0.43 1.70 -0.17
N SER A 30 0.52 1.98 0.71
CA SER A 30 1.40 0.96 1.29
C SER A 30 0.92 0.53 2.68
N GLY A 31 1.27 -0.69 3.07
CA GLY A 31 1.00 -1.20 4.41
C GLY A 31 1.67 -2.54 4.68
N CYS A 32 1.69 -2.90 5.95
CA CYS A 32 2.20 -4.20 6.41
C CYS A 32 1.18 -5.32 6.20
N TYR A 33 -0.07 -5.08 6.55
CA TYR A 33 -1.19 -6.03 6.43
C TYR A 33 -0.89 -7.40 7.04
N ASP A 34 -0.21 -7.42 8.18
CA ASP A 34 0.25 -8.66 8.80
C ASP A 34 -0.93 -9.53 9.25
N ILE A 35 -1.84 -8.98 10.03
CA ILE A 35 -3.14 -9.59 10.32
C ILE A 35 -4.21 -8.71 9.68
N PHE A 36 -4.68 -9.13 8.51
CA PHE A 36 -5.70 -8.38 7.78
C PHE A 36 -7.06 -8.49 8.48
N HIS A 37 -7.75 -7.36 8.64
CA HIS A 37 -9.05 -7.30 9.29
C HIS A 37 -9.99 -6.29 8.60
N ILE A 38 -11.25 -6.27 9.03
CA ILE A 38 -12.30 -5.43 8.42
C ILE A 38 -11.94 -3.94 8.39
N GLY A 39 -11.16 -3.45 9.36
CA GLY A 39 -10.67 -2.06 9.36
C GLY A 39 -9.78 -1.75 8.16
N HIS A 40 -8.90 -2.67 7.78
CA HIS A 40 -8.08 -2.57 6.57
C HIS A 40 -8.96 -2.56 5.30
N ALA A 41 -9.92 -3.49 5.20
CA ALA A 41 -10.82 -3.56 4.05
C ALA A 41 -11.64 -2.27 3.89
N ARG A 42 -12.22 -1.75 4.97
CA ARG A 42 -12.97 -0.50 4.96
C ARG A 42 -12.10 0.71 4.60
N SER A 43 -10.86 0.74 5.11
CA SER A 43 -9.89 1.80 4.75
C SER A 43 -9.59 1.79 3.26
N LEU A 44 -9.27 0.63 2.69
CA LEU A 44 -9.00 0.47 1.26
C LEU A 44 -10.21 0.83 0.41
N ALA A 45 -11.41 0.42 0.81
CA ALA A 45 -12.66 0.79 0.13
C ALA A 45 -12.88 2.31 0.09
N ARG A 46 -12.57 2.99 1.19
CA ARG A 46 -12.65 4.46 1.25
C ARG A 46 -11.60 5.15 0.38
N ILE A 47 -10.37 4.61 0.35
CA ILE A 47 -9.28 5.12 -0.48
C ILE A 47 -9.60 4.96 -1.97
N LYS A 48 -10.16 3.81 -2.36
CA LYS A 48 -10.56 3.53 -3.75
C LYS A 48 -11.49 4.58 -4.34
N LYS A 49 -12.33 5.21 -3.53
CA LYS A 49 -13.27 6.25 -3.99
C LYS A 49 -12.58 7.52 -4.54
N ASP A 50 -11.31 7.72 -4.25
CA ASP A 50 -10.56 8.92 -4.67
C ASP A 50 -9.89 8.77 -6.06
N ALA A 51 -9.92 7.56 -6.65
CA ALA A 51 -9.27 7.30 -7.94
C ALA A 51 -9.92 6.11 -8.68
N ASP A 52 -9.62 6.01 -9.98
CA ASP A 52 -10.10 4.89 -10.80
C ASP A 52 -9.40 3.57 -10.45
N ILE A 53 -8.11 3.65 -10.13
CA ILE A 53 -7.23 2.50 -9.91
C ILE A 53 -6.58 2.60 -8.54
N LEU A 54 -6.70 1.54 -7.74
CA LEU A 54 -6.01 1.37 -6.47
C LEU A 54 -4.90 0.34 -6.59
N ILE A 55 -3.67 0.78 -6.36
CA ILE A 55 -2.49 -0.10 -6.23
C ILE A 55 -2.12 -0.18 -4.75
N VAL A 56 -2.04 -1.39 -4.21
CA VAL A 56 -1.64 -1.63 -2.82
C VAL A 56 -0.23 -2.19 -2.78
N GLY A 57 0.65 -1.51 -2.05
CA GLY A 57 2.01 -1.98 -1.76
C GLY A 57 2.06 -2.75 -0.45
N VAL A 58 2.59 -3.96 -0.47
CA VAL A 58 2.74 -4.85 0.69
C VAL A 58 4.19 -4.91 1.10
N GLY A 59 4.52 -4.54 2.33
CA GLY A 59 5.87 -4.62 2.87
C GLY A 59 6.38 -6.06 2.95
N THR A 60 7.69 -6.26 2.71
CA THR A 60 8.32 -7.59 2.84
C THR A 60 8.35 -8.08 4.29
N ASP A 61 8.65 -9.35 4.47
CA ASP A 61 8.84 -9.94 5.79
C ASP A 61 10.00 -9.27 6.55
N SER A 62 11.08 -8.90 5.86
CA SER A 62 12.18 -8.17 6.48
C SER A 62 11.77 -6.77 6.95
N THR A 63 10.99 -6.04 6.15
CA THR A 63 10.42 -4.73 6.54
C THR A 63 9.58 -4.86 7.81
N LEU A 64 8.74 -5.89 7.89
CA LEU A 64 7.90 -6.10 9.07
C LEU A 64 8.71 -6.45 10.32
N ARG A 65 9.75 -7.27 10.19
CA ARG A 65 10.66 -7.55 11.31
C ARG A 65 11.32 -6.29 11.86
N GLU A 66 11.79 -5.41 10.99
CA GLU A 66 12.38 -4.14 11.40
C GLU A 66 11.38 -3.19 12.06
N LEU A 67 10.13 -3.16 11.58
CA LEU A 67 9.10 -2.26 12.09
C LEU A 67 8.40 -2.76 13.36
N LYS A 68 8.23 -4.08 13.51
CA LYS A 68 7.36 -4.69 14.52
C LYS A 68 8.03 -5.71 15.44
N GLY A 69 9.28 -6.09 15.15
CA GLY A 69 10.04 -7.05 15.95
C GLY A 69 10.25 -8.42 15.27
N PRO A 70 11.14 -9.25 15.87
CA PRO A 70 11.62 -10.50 15.25
C PRO A 70 10.55 -11.58 15.07
N ASP A 71 9.47 -11.54 15.87
CA ASP A 71 8.37 -12.51 15.82
C ASP A 71 7.32 -12.17 14.76
N ARG A 72 7.60 -11.19 13.93
CA ARG A 72 6.69 -10.72 12.87
C ARG A 72 7.35 -10.81 11.50
N PRO A 73 6.60 -11.03 10.42
CA PRO A 73 5.14 -11.18 10.34
C PRO A 73 4.66 -12.58 10.77
N ILE A 74 3.35 -12.71 11.02
CA ILE A 74 2.67 -14.00 11.20
C ILE A 74 2.46 -14.69 9.85
N PHE A 75 2.06 -13.91 8.84
CA PHE A 75 1.85 -14.41 7.49
C PHE A 75 2.94 -13.91 6.54
N PRO A 76 3.55 -14.81 5.72
CA PRO A 76 4.53 -14.45 4.71
C PRO A 76 4.00 -13.37 3.74
N GLU A 77 4.90 -12.57 3.20
CA GLU A 77 4.57 -11.45 2.31
C GLU A 77 3.69 -11.85 1.12
N TYR A 78 3.94 -13.03 0.54
CA TYR A 78 3.15 -13.52 -0.58
C TYR A 78 1.69 -13.82 -0.17
N TYR A 79 1.47 -14.46 0.97
CA TYR A 79 0.11 -14.73 1.47
C TYR A 79 -0.65 -13.45 1.82
N ARG A 80 0.07 -12.45 2.35
CA ARG A 80 -0.52 -11.13 2.62
C ARG A 80 -0.92 -10.41 1.33
N ALA A 81 -0.06 -10.46 0.31
CA ALA A 81 -0.34 -9.90 -1.00
C ALA A 81 -1.50 -10.64 -1.68
N GLU A 82 -1.53 -11.96 -1.62
CA GLU A 82 -2.57 -12.80 -2.19
C GLU A 82 -3.94 -12.50 -1.57
N LEU A 83 -4.02 -12.44 -0.24
CA LEU A 83 -5.26 -12.09 0.45
C LEU A 83 -5.83 -10.73 0.00
N ILE A 84 -4.97 -9.72 -0.10
CA ILE A 84 -5.36 -8.39 -0.57
C ILE A 84 -5.81 -8.41 -2.04
N SER A 85 -5.20 -9.26 -2.86
CA SER A 85 -5.55 -9.38 -4.27
C SER A 85 -6.97 -9.93 -4.51
N TYR A 86 -7.54 -10.64 -3.55
CA TYR A 86 -8.93 -11.14 -3.61
C TYR A 86 -9.98 -10.06 -3.34
N LEU A 87 -9.58 -8.90 -2.80
CA LEU A 87 -10.52 -7.80 -2.60
C LEU A 87 -10.92 -7.18 -3.95
N GLU A 88 -12.21 -7.12 -4.24
CA GLU A 88 -12.74 -6.56 -5.49
C GLU A 88 -12.28 -5.10 -5.71
N ILE A 89 -12.26 -4.32 -4.63
CA ILE A 89 -11.88 -2.90 -4.64
C ILE A 89 -10.40 -2.63 -4.94
N VAL A 90 -9.54 -3.64 -4.83
CA VAL A 90 -8.11 -3.54 -5.14
C VAL A 90 -7.88 -3.96 -6.58
N ASP A 91 -7.28 -3.08 -7.38
CA ASP A 91 -7.01 -3.39 -8.79
C ASP A 91 -5.68 -4.14 -8.95
N TYR A 92 -4.63 -3.70 -8.24
CA TYR A 92 -3.30 -4.32 -8.30
C TYR A 92 -2.61 -4.33 -6.94
N VAL A 93 -1.75 -5.31 -6.76
CA VAL A 93 -0.90 -5.48 -5.56
C VAL A 93 0.54 -5.60 -5.99
N VAL A 94 1.45 -4.95 -5.29
CA VAL A 94 2.90 -5.10 -5.45
C VAL A 94 3.55 -5.44 -4.12
N ILE A 95 4.52 -6.35 -4.12
CA ILE A 95 5.38 -6.60 -2.97
C ILE A 95 6.54 -5.60 -3.05
N LEU A 96 6.70 -4.80 -2.00
CA LEU A 96 7.70 -3.72 -1.96
C LEU A 96 9.06 -4.31 -1.62
N GLN A 97 9.98 -4.34 -2.58
CA GLN A 97 11.24 -5.08 -2.50
C GLN A 97 12.41 -4.25 -1.96
N GLU A 98 12.19 -2.99 -1.64
CA GLU A 98 13.26 -2.11 -1.17
C GLU A 98 13.52 -2.31 0.32
N PRO A 99 14.79 -2.28 0.76
CA PRO A 99 15.12 -2.27 2.18
C PRO A 99 14.49 -1.04 2.86
N LEU A 100 14.09 -1.20 4.10
CA LEU A 100 13.51 -0.12 4.89
C LEU A 100 14.56 0.96 5.16
N LYS A 101 14.26 2.20 4.78
CA LYS A 101 15.07 3.37 5.07
C LYS A 101 14.15 4.52 5.48
N ASP A 102 14.41 5.13 6.63
CA ASP A 102 13.58 6.22 7.18
C ASP A 102 12.08 5.85 7.24
N ARG A 103 11.77 4.59 7.57
CA ARG A 103 10.43 3.99 7.56
C ARG A 103 9.77 3.92 6.18
N ILE A 104 10.55 3.98 5.10
CA ILE A 104 10.08 3.90 3.71
C ILE A 104 10.76 2.72 3.02
N ASP A 105 9.97 1.88 2.36
CA ASP A 105 10.38 0.70 1.59
C ASP A 105 9.87 0.74 0.13
N HIS A 106 9.51 1.91 -0.37
CA HIS A 106 8.80 2.06 -1.65
C HIS A 106 9.14 3.34 -2.43
N GLU A 107 10.26 4.01 -2.12
CA GLU A 107 10.65 5.23 -2.84
C GLU A 107 10.94 4.93 -4.31
N LYS A 108 11.69 3.87 -4.59
CA LYS A 108 11.97 3.43 -5.97
C LYS A 108 10.69 3.12 -6.74
N PHE A 109 9.76 2.39 -6.11
CA PHE A 109 8.46 2.11 -6.72
C PHE A 109 7.73 3.39 -7.11
N LEU A 110 7.60 4.35 -6.19
CA LEU A 110 6.93 5.61 -6.46
C LEU A 110 7.64 6.47 -7.49
N SER A 111 8.98 6.46 -7.53
CA SER A 111 9.77 7.17 -8.54
C SER A 111 9.53 6.66 -9.96
N LEU A 112 9.30 5.36 -10.10
CA LEU A 112 9.06 4.69 -11.39
C LEU A 112 7.61 4.82 -11.85
N VAL A 113 6.66 4.57 -10.95
CA VAL A 113 5.23 4.48 -11.27
C VAL A 113 4.57 5.87 -11.26
N ARG A 114 4.96 6.75 -10.33
CA ARG A 114 4.43 8.10 -10.16
C ARG A 114 2.90 8.12 -10.18
N PRO A 115 2.20 7.48 -9.22
CA PRO A 115 0.75 7.52 -9.15
C PRO A 115 0.27 8.98 -8.99
N ASP A 116 -0.97 9.27 -9.34
CA ASP A 116 -1.53 10.62 -9.15
C ASP A 116 -1.65 10.97 -7.66
N PHE A 117 -2.01 9.98 -6.85
CA PHE A 117 -2.22 10.14 -5.42
C PHE A 117 -1.47 9.09 -4.59
N TYR A 118 -1.03 9.51 -3.42
CA TYR A 118 -0.50 8.64 -2.37
C TYR A 118 -1.33 8.83 -1.09
N SER A 119 -1.99 7.78 -0.64
CA SER A 119 -2.84 7.82 0.56
C SER A 119 -2.06 7.52 1.82
N LEU A 120 -2.13 8.42 2.79
CA LEU A 120 -1.48 8.32 4.10
C LEU A 120 -2.45 8.67 5.23
N PRO A 121 -2.32 8.04 6.41
CA PRO A 121 -3.01 8.53 7.59
C PRO A 121 -2.34 9.83 8.10
N PRO A 122 -3.09 10.77 8.68
CA PRO A 122 -2.52 11.96 9.31
C PRO A 122 -1.53 11.65 10.44
N THR A 123 -1.67 10.47 11.05
CA THR A 123 -0.84 9.95 12.14
C THR A 123 0.39 9.17 11.68
N ASP A 124 0.70 9.16 10.38
CA ASP A 124 1.87 8.45 9.85
C ASP A 124 3.16 8.99 10.47
N LYS A 125 3.95 8.11 11.08
CA LYS A 125 5.20 8.49 11.78
C LYS A 125 6.28 9.03 10.84
N ALA A 126 6.19 8.75 9.54
CA ALA A 126 7.09 9.23 8.50
C ALA A 126 6.42 10.27 7.57
N LEU A 127 5.33 10.91 8.00
CA LEU A 127 4.52 11.79 7.16
C LEU A 127 5.35 12.91 6.52
N SER A 128 6.26 13.55 7.29
CA SER A 128 7.11 14.63 6.77
C SER A 128 8.02 14.15 5.63
N VAL A 129 8.73 13.03 5.84
CA VAL A 129 9.62 12.44 4.83
C VAL A 129 8.83 11.99 3.59
N LYS A 130 7.67 11.36 3.80
CA LYS A 130 6.79 10.92 2.71
C LYS A 130 6.21 12.09 1.91
N ARG A 131 5.91 13.21 2.54
CA ARG A 131 5.50 14.45 1.85
C ARG A 131 6.60 15.00 0.95
N GLN A 132 7.83 15.06 1.44
CA GLN A 132 8.98 15.50 0.65
C GLN A 132 9.21 14.58 -0.56
N MET A 133 9.17 13.28 -0.34
CA MET A 133 9.28 12.27 -1.40
C MET A 133 8.17 12.42 -2.44
N ALA A 134 6.92 12.54 -2.02
CA ALA A 134 5.79 12.72 -2.91
C ALA A 134 5.94 14.00 -3.76
N LYS A 135 6.35 15.10 -3.14
CA LYS A 135 6.63 16.38 -3.84
C LYS A 135 7.72 16.21 -4.89
N LYS A 136 8.82 15.52 -4.56
CA LYS A 136 9.93 15.22 -5.47
C LYS A 136 9.47 14.54 -6.77
N TYR A 137 8.48 13.64 -6.67
CA TYR A 137 7.98 12.86 -7.80
C TYR A 137 6.65 13.36 -8.39
N GLY A 138 6.16 14.52 -7.93
CA GLY A 138 4.93 15.13 -8.44
C GLY A 138 3.66 14.38 -8.03
N ILE A 139 3.69 13.66 -6.90
CA ILE A 139 2.58 12.87 -6.37
C ILE A 139 1.80 13.69 -5.34
N LYS A 140 0.48 13.74 -5.46
CA LYS A 140 -0.39 14.43 -4.49
C LYS A 140 -0.72 13.53 -3.30
N ILE A 141 -0.56 14.04 -2.09
CA ILE A 141 -0.94 13.32 -0.86
C ILE A 141 -2.45 13.44 -0.63
N LYS A 142 -3.07 12.31 -0.33
CA LYS A 142 -4.45 12.20 0.18
C LYS A 142 -4.41 11.73 1.63
N LEU A 143 -4.75 12.60 2.57
CA LEU A 143 -4.82 12.22 3.98
C LEU A 143 -6.16 11.53 4.27
N LYS A 144 -6.09 10.28 4.74
CA LYS A 144 -7.24 9.47 5.17
C LYS A 144 -6.96 8.93 6.57
N ALA A 145 -7.75 9.35 7.55
CA ALA A 145 -7.62 8.87 8.91
C ALA A 145 -7.85 7.34 8.96
N GLU A 146 -7.09 6.67 9.81
CA GLU A 146 -7.33 5.26 10.12
C GLU A 146 -8.73 5.06 10.71
N ILE A 147 -9.35 3.91 10.42
CA ILE A 147 -10.62 3.55 11.03
C ILE A 147 -10.33 3.10 12.46
N LYS A 148 -10.72 3.94 13.42
CA LYS A 148 -10.60 3.65 14.85
C LYS A 148 -11.48 2.45 15.22
N ASN A 149 -11.10 1.73 16.29
CA ASN A 149 -11.81 0.57 16.90
C ASN A 149 -11.59 -0.80 16.23
N TRP A 150 -10.64 -0.92 15.29
CA TRP A 150 -10.31 -2.19 14.63
C TRP A 150 -8.81 -2.51 14.71
N LYS A 151 -8.17 -2.18 15.85
CA LYS A 151 -6.81 -2.64 16.11
C LYS A 151 -6.86 -4.05 16.68
N THR A 152 -6.05 -4.95 16.15
CA THR A 152 -5.95 -6.35 16.60
C THR A 152 -5.71 -6.50 18.10
N GLY A 153 -5.03 -5.56 18.75
CA GLY A 153 -4.87 -5.52 20.20
C GLY A 153 -6.15 -5.35 21.01
N GLY A 154 -7.26 -4.89 20.42
CA GLY A 154 -8.57 -4.80 21.07
C GLY A 154 -9.41 -6.06 20.95
N LEU A 155 -9.03 -6.99 20.05
CA LEU A 155 -9.76 -8.26 19.84
C LEU A 155 -9.24 -9.41 20.72
N ILE A 156 -8.07 -9.24 21.33
CA ILE A 156 -7.38 -10.29 22.11
C ILE A 156 -7.49 -10.06 23.62
N SER A 157 -8.10 -8.96 24.07
CA SER A 157 -8.25 -8.57 25.49
C SER A 157 -9.63 -8.86 26.06
N SER A 158 -10.26 -9.95 25.62
CA SER A 158 -11.47 -10.49 26.26
C SER A 158 -11.23 -11.86 26.82
#